data_8f4bf1436e6dce9f10dbbabbd74d89a4
#
_entry.id   8f4bf1436e6dce9f10dbbabbd74d89a4
#
_cell.length_a   1.000
_cell.length_b   1.000
_cell.length_c   1.000
_cell.angle_alpha   90.00
_cell.angle_beta   90.00
_cell.angle_gamma   90.00
#
_symmetry.space_group_name_H-M   'P 1'
#
loop_
_entity.id
_entity.type
_entity.pdbx_description
1 polymer ?
#
loop_
_entity_poly.entity_id
_entity_poly.type
_entity_poly.pdbx_seq_one_letter_code
_entity_poly.pdbx_strand_id
1 'polypeptide(L)'
;VSRVLHGKLLVLVLVGALPLADAAPAAPAGPAAPAAQRDPELRAVVQQAIGQAQCFADQYDSAVWYTLMEPKLRRFVKDDKERLEILQTVYCEAHRNGTSVLPPGLIMAVLDVESGFDRWAVSSAGAVGLMQVMPFWPEQLGMRRYELTRIVPNLHMGCAILRFYLDSERHDVRRALERYNGTVGRRDYPDRVIVRWTTYWHGADDLGRAPVKPS
;
A
#
# COMPACT_ATOMS: atom_id res chain seq x y z
N VAL A 1 92.97 2.15 -15.96
CA VAL A 1 92.47 1.15 -15.02
C VAL A 1 91.08 1.68 -14.55
N SER A 2 90.02 1.37 -15.17
CA SER A 2 88.66 1.76 -14.70
C SER A 2 87.77 0.55 -14.78
N ARG A 3 87.32 0.09 -13.64
CA ARG A 3 86.35 -0.98 -13.47
C ARG A 3 84.93 -0.41 -13.66
N VAL A 4 84.18 -0.92 -14.64
CA VAL A 4 82.80 -0.63 -14.83
C VAL A 4 81.99 -1.60 -13.93
N LEU A 5 81.28 -1.08 -12.93
CA LEU A 5 80.30 -1.84 -12.15
C LEU A 5 78.95 -1.86 -12.89
N HIS A 6 78.51 -3.05 -13.28
CA HIS A 6 77.15 -3.26 -13.79
C HIS A 6 76.20 -3.38 -12.60
N GLY A 7 75.43 -2.32 -12.30
CA GLY A 7 74.29 -2.37 -11.36
C GLY A 7 73.07 -3.01 -12.05
N LYS A 8 72.70 -4.17 -11.57
CA LYS A 8 71.43 -4.78 -11.95
C LYS A 8 70.27 -4.03 -11.27
N LEU A 9 69.49 -3.35 -12.06
CA LEU A 9 68.26 -2.69 -11.56
C LEU A 9 67.20 -3.78 -11.36
N LEU A 10 66.87 -4.08 -10.10
CA LEU A 10 65.80 -4.98 -9.73
C LEU A 10 64.48 -4.18 -9.75
N VAL A 11 63.68 -4.37 -10.81
CA VAL A 11 62.33 -3.78 -10.86
C VAL A 11 61.40 -4.63 -9.97
N LEU A 12 61.09 -4.08 -8.79
CA LEU A 12 60.10 -4.68 -7.89
C LEU A 12 58.73 -4.32 -8.41
N VAL A 13 58.04 -5.25 -9.08
CA VAL A 13 56.63 -5.08 -9.43
C VAL A 13 55.80 -5.31 -8.20
N LEU A 14 55.35 -4.22 -7.58
CA LEU A 14 54.32 -4.24 -6.53
C LEU A 14 52.98 -4.57 -7.19
N VAL A 15 52.58 -5.82 -7.13
CA VAL A 15 51.16 -6.21 -7.42
C VAL A 15 50.31 -5.73 -6.25
N GLY A 16 49.72 -4.56 -6.41
CA GLY A 16 48.71 -4.06 -5.52
C GLY A 16 47.46 -4.92 -5.60
N ALA A 17 47.22 -5.72 -4.57
CA ALA A 17 45.94 -6.38 -4.39
C ALA A 17 44.88 -5.30 -4.09
N LEU A 18 44.02 -5.02 -5.06
CA LEU A 18 42.80 -4.28 -4.80
C LEU A 18 41.90 -5.10 -3.85
N PRO A 19 41.39 -4.52 -2.75
CA PRO A 19 40.41 -5.21 -1.94
C PRO A 19 39.17 -5.45 -2.80
N LEU A 20 38.73 -6.69 -2.94
CA LEU A 20 37.40 -7.02 -3.39
C LEU A 20 36.44 -6.34 -2.42
N ALA A 21 35.71 -5.34 -2.89
CA ALA A 21 34.57 -4.81 -2.18
C ALA A 21 33.57 -5.98 -2.02
N ASP A 22 33.38 -6.43 -0.78
CA ASP A 22 32.27 -7.30 -0.41
C ASP A 22 30.99 -6.61 -0.89
N ALA A 23 30.40 -7.12 -1.97
CA ALA A 23 29.06 -6.72 -2.36
C ALA A 23 28.13 -7.13 -1.22
N ALA A 24 27.59 -6.15 -0.52
CA ALA A 24 26.52 -6.38 0.45
C ALA A 24 25.45 -7.27 -0.20
N PRO A 25 24.96 -8.32 0.49
CA PRO A 25 23.92 -9.16 -0.07
C PRO A 25 22.74 -8.27 -0.42
N ALA A 26 22.33 -8.30 -1.69
CA ALA A 26 21.14 -7.63 -2.14
C ALA A 26 19.98 -8.08 -1.22
N ALA A 27 19.29 -7.10 -0.63
CA ALA A 27 18.08 -7.39 0.14
C ALA A 27 17.19 -8.31 -0.71
N PRO A 28 16.62 -9.39 -0.14
CA PRO A 28 15.78 -10.28 -0.90
C PRO A 28 14.69 -9.45 -1.54
N ALA A 29 14.61 -9.49 -2.86
CA ALA A 29 13.50 -8.93 -3.60
C ALA A 29 12.23 -9.51 -2.98
N GLY A 30 11.39 -8.63 -2.43
CA GLY A 30 10.09 -9.05 -1.92
C GLY A 30 9.39 -9.90 -2.98
N PRO A 31 8.60 -10.90 -2.60
CA PRO A 31 8.00 -11.81 -3.57
C PRO A 31 7.25 -10.96 -4.59
N ALA A 32 7.76 -10.98 -5.82
CA ALA A 32 7.10 -10.38 -6.96
C ALA A 32 5.65 -10.86 -6.95
N ALA A 33 4.72 -9.96 -7.22
CA ALA A 33 3.29 -10.22 -7.31
C ALA A 33 2.88 -10.96 -8.62
N PRO A 34 3.32 -12.21 -8.90
CA PRO A 34 2.98 -12.89 -10.14
C PRO A 34 1.58 -13.50 -10.12
N ALA A 35 1.03 -13.77 -8.92
CA ALA A 35 -0.28 -14.38 -8.81
C ALA A 35 -1.40 -13.37 -9.08
N ALA A 36 -1.34 -12.17 -8.49
CA ALA A 36 -2.33 -11.13 -8.69
C ALA A 36 -2.37 -10.62 -10.15
N GLN A 37 -1.24 -10.60 -10.84
CA GLN A 37 -1.18 -10.23 -12.27
C GLN A 37 -1.98 -11.18 -13.19
N ARG A 38 -2.17 -12.42 -12.78
CA ARG A 38 -2.79 -13.48 -13.60
C ARG A 38 -4.23 -13.79 -13.20
N ASP A 39 -4.77 -13.08 -12.21
CA ASP A 39 -6.13 -13.32 -11.75
C ASP A 39 -7.14 -12.47 -12.54
N PRO A 40 -7.86 -13.07 -13.53
CA PRO A 40 -8.83 -12.36 -14.35
C PRO A 40 -10.04 -11.90 -13.54
N GLU A 41 -10.40 -12.61 -12.48
CA GLU A 41 -11.54 -12.27 -11.62
C GLU A 41 -11.23 -11.00 -10.82
N LEU A 42 -10.06 -10.94 -10.18
CA LEU A 42 -9.60 -9.74 -9.49
C LEU A 42 -9.50 -8.54 -10.46
N ARG A 43 -8.99 -8.75 -11.67
CA ARG A 43 -8.94 -7.68 -12.69
C ARG A 43 -10.33 -7.13 -13.00
N ALA A 44 -11.33 -7.99 -13.20
CA ALA A 44 -12.70 -7.57 -13.47
C ALA A 44 -13.31 -6.76 -12.32
N VAL A 45 -13.08 -7.19 -11.07
CA VAL A 45 -13.52 -6.49 -9.85
C VAL A 45 -12.88 -5.09 -9.76
N VAL A 46 -11.57 -4.97 -9.99
CA VAL A 46 -10.88 -3.68 -9.96
C VAL A 46 -11.39 -2.75 -11.07
N GLN A 47 -11.62 -3.27 -12.28
CA GLN A 47 -12.16 -2.49 -13.38
C GLN A 47 -13.58 -1.97 -13.09
N GLN A 48 -14.43 -2.78 -12.48
CA GLN A 48 -15.77 -2.37 -12.07
C GLN A 48 -15.74 -1.29 -10.98
N ALA A 49 -14.84 -1.42 -9.99
CA ALA A 49 -14.72 -0.48 -8.89
C ALA A 49 -14.38 0.95 -9.36
N ILE A 50 -13.52 1.08 -10.40
CA ILE A 50 -13.12 2.39 -10.94
C ILE A 50 -14.29 3.12 -11.61
N GLY A 51 -15.28 2.39 -12.15
CA GLY A 51 -16.41 2.95 -12.90
C GLY A 51 -17.57 3.47 -12.05
N GLN A 52 -17.60 3.22 -10.73
CA GLN A 52 -18.78 3.47 -9.89
C GLN A 52 -18.46 4.39 -8.71
N ALA A 53 -18.76 5.68 -8.81
CA ALA A 53 -18.64 6.63 -7.71
C ALA A 53 -19.93 7.39 -7.45
N GLN A 54 -20.81 6.86 -6.59
CA GLN A 54 -21.78 7.66 -5.84
C GLN A 54 -21.76 7.22 -4.38
N CYS A 55 -21.39 8.16 -3.49
CA CYS A 55 -21.39 7.92 -2.06
C CYS A 55 -21.92 9.15 -1.32
N PHE A 56 -22.58 9.01 -0.29
CA PHE A 56 -23.32 9.85 0.63
C PHE A 56 -24.83 9.59 0.51
N ALA A 57 -25.26 8.52 1.16
CA ALA A 57 -26.69 8.29 1.41
C ALA A 57 -27.17 9.06 2.65
N ASP A 58 -26.26 9.33 3.61
CA ASP A 58 -26.56 10.00 4.84
C ASP A 58 -25.53 11.11 5.18
N GLN A 59 -26.02 12.34 5.29
CA GLN A 59 -25.20 13.51 5.65
C GLN A 59 -24.77 13.50 7.12
N TYR A 60 -25.49 12.80 7.99
CA TYR A 60 -25.17 12.73 9.43
C TYR A 60 -23.98 11.80 9.67
N ASP A 61 -23.97 10.62 9.02
CA ASP A 61 -22.86 9.67 9.12
C ASP A 61 -21.57 10.28 8.57
N SER A 62 -21.66 11.01 7.45
CA SER A 62 -20.51 11.73 6.91
C SER A 62 -19.99 12.81 7.85
N ALA A 63 -20.88 13.58 8.51
CA ALA A 63 -20.49 14.61 9.47
C ALA A 63 -19.76 14.00 10.69
N VAL A 64 -20.26 12.89 11.22
CA VAL A 64 -19.62 12.16 12.32
C VAL A 64 -18.26 11.62 11.87
N TRP A 65 -18.19 11.02 10.68
CA TRP A 65 -16.95 10.55 10.09
C TRP A 65 -15.86 11.63 10.02
N TYR A 66 -16.18 12.79 9.43
CA TYR A 66 -15.23 13.89 9.34
C TYR A 66 -14.82 14.42 10.71
N THR A 67 -15.76 14.56 11.65
CA THR A 67 -15.49 15.04 13.01
C THR A 67 -14.49 14.14 13.74
N LEU A 68 -14.59 12.82 13.55
CA LEU A 68 -13.72 11.86 14.22
C LEU A 68 -12.36 11.70 13.52
N MET A 69 -12.32 11.73 12.19
CA MET A 69 -11.13 11.32 11.45
C MET A 69 -10.25 12.49 11.00
N GLU A 70 -10.83 13.67 10.74
CA GLU A 70 -10.06 14.82 10.28
C GLU A 70 -8.96 15.24 11.28
N PRO A 71 -9.21 15.35 12.59
CA PRO A 71 -8.17 15.71 13.56
C PRO A 71 -7.05 14.67 13.65
N LYS A 72 -7.35 13.39 13.40
CA LYS A 72 -6.36 12.32 13.38
C LYS A 72 -5.50 12.41 12.13
N LEU A 73 -6.14 12.57 10.95
CA LEU A 73 -5.45 12.62 9.66
C LEU A 73 -4.60 13.89 9.49
N ARG A 74 -4.96 15.02 10.10
CA ARG A 74 -4.20 16.28 10.09
C ARG A 74 -2.77 16.14 10.60
N ARG A 75 -2.49 15.11 11.39
CA ARG A 75 -1.12 14.82 11.86
C ARG A 75 -0.22 14.35 10.74
N PHE A 76 -0.79 13.70 9.73
CA PHE A 76 -0.09 13.11 8.58
C PHE A 76 -0.14 14.04 7.36
N VAL A 77 -1.32 14.47 6.98
CA VAL A 77 -1.57 15.29 5.79
C VAL A 77 -1.84 16.73 6.19
N LYS A 78 -1.02 17.68 5.73
CA LYS A 78 -1.12 19.10 6.12
C LYS A 78 -2.05 19.90 5.20
N ASP A 79 -2.17 19.51 3.95
CA ASP A 79 -3.07 20.15 2.98
C ASP A 79 -4.53 19.79 3.28
N ASP A 80 -5.38 20.80 3.46
CA ASP A 80 -6.78 20.63 3.83
C ASP A 80 -7.60 19.95 2.72
N LYS A 81 -7.31 20.27 1.47
CA LYS A 81 -8.04 19.71 0.32
C LYS A 81 -7.70 18.24 0.16
N GLU A 82 -6.42 17.91 0.28
CA GLU A 82 -5.95 16.54 0.21
C GLU A 82 -6.54 15.69 1.33
N ARG A 83 -6.58 16.22 2.58
CA ARG A 83 -7.23 15.52 3.70
C ARG A 83 -8.70 15.23 3.44
N LEU A 84 -9.44 16.24 3.00
CA LEU A 84 -10.87 16.08 2.71
C LEU A 84 -11.10 15.08 1.58
N GLU A 85 -10.30 15.10 0.53
CA GLU A 85 -10.41 14.15 -0.59
C GLU A 85 -10.12 12.72 -0.13
N ILE A 86 -9.08 12.51 0.70
CA ILE A 86 -8.79 11.19 1.28
C ILE A 86 -9.96 10.71 2.13
N LEU A 87 -10.43 11.52 3.08
CA LEU A 87 -11.53 11.15 3.98
C LEU A 87 -12.82 10.85 3.19
N GLN A 88 -13.15 11.67 2.23
CA GLN A 88 -14.31 11.46 1.37
C GLN A 88 -14.19 10.13 0.62
N THR A 89 -13.03 9.88 0.00
CA THR A 89 -12.84 8.68 -0.78
C THR A 89 -12.87 7.43 0.09
N VAL A 90 -12.25 7.46 1.28
CA VAL A 90 -12.30 6.34 2.23
C VAL A 90 -13.73 6.04 2.66
N TYR A 91 -14.50 7.09 3.01
CA TYR A 91 -15.91 6.91 3.37
C TYR A 91 -16.70 6.26 2.24
N CYS A 92 -16.52 6.75 1.01
CA CYS A 92 -17.17 6.20 -0.18
C CYS A 92 -16.81 4.73 -0.43
N GLU A 93 -15.54 4.38 -0.30
CA GLU A 93 -15.10 3.00 -0.47
C GLU A 93 -15.65 2.08 0.61
N ALA A 94 -15.72 2.54 1.85
CA ALA A 94 -16.27 1.77 2.96
C ALA A 94 -17.77 1.46 2.78
N HIS A 95 -18.51 2.38 2.16
CA HIS A 95 -19.97 2.27 1.96
C HIS A 95 -20.37 1.83 0.54
N ARG A 96 -19.39 1.47 -0.29
CA ARG A 96 -19.67 0.97 -1.64
C ARG A 96 -20.44 -0.35 -1.57
N ASN A 97 -21.52 -0.48 -2.35
CA ASN A 97 -22.25 -1.71 -2.48
C ASN A 97 -21.32 -2.82 -3.01
N GLY A 98 -21.07 -3.82 -2.20
CA GLY A 98 -20.19 -4.94 -2.48
C GLY A 98 -20.51 -6.12 -1.57
N THR A 99 -19.93 -7.27 -1.87
CA THR A 99 -20.11 -8.50 -1.08
C THR A 99 -19.48 -8.39 0.30
N SER A 100 -18.36 -7.67 0.41
CA SER A 100 -17.67 -7.43 1.68
C SER A 100 -17.68 -5.97 2.09
N VAL A 101 -18.08 -5.74 3.33
CA VAL A 101 -17.94 -4.42 3.96
C VAL A 101 -16.47 -4.20 4.33
N LEU A 102 -15.88 -3.13 3.81
CA LEU A 102 -14.57 -2.66 4.26
C LEU A 102 -14.78 -1.69 5.43
N PRO A 103 -14.36 -2.03 6.65
CA PRO A 103 -14.39 -1.07 7.74
C PRO A 103 -13.55 0.17 7.39
N PRO A 104 -14.09 1.40 7.51
CA PRO A 104 -13.33 2.61 7.16
C PRO A 104 -12.05 2.76 7.98
N GLY A 105 -12.07 2.35 9.25
CA GLY A 105 -10.87 2.32 10.09
C GLY A 105 -9.79 1.36 9.59
N LEU A 106 -10.18 0.21 9.00
CA LEU A 106 -9.23 -0.71 8.36
C LEU A 106 -8.58 -0.06 7.14
N ILE A 107 -9.36 0.63 6.29
CA ILE A 107 -8.79 1.35 5.14
C ILE A 107 -7.78 2.39 5.62
N MET A 108 -8.13 3.21 6.61
CA MET A 108 -7.22 4.21 7.19
C MET A 108 -5.93 3.57 7.74
N ALA A 109 -6.04 2.42 8.39
CA ALA A 109 -4.87 1.70 8.91
C ALA A 109 -3.97 1.15 7.80
N VAL A 110 -4.54 0.71 6.69
CA VAL A 110 -3.76 0.30 5.50
C VAL A 110 -3.01 1.49 4.92
N LEU A 111 -3.66 2.65 4.71
CA LEU A 111 -2.98 3.85 4.22
C LEU A 111 -1.83 4.29 5.13
N ASP A 112 -2.05 4.23 6.45
CA ASP A 112 -1.03 4.57 7.45
C ASP A 112 0.21 3.66 7.35
N VAL A 113 0.00 2.35 7.23
CA VAL A 113 1.09 1.37 7.20
C VAL A 113 1.78 1.31 5.84
N GLU A 114 1.06 1.52 4.74
CA GLU A 114 1.58 1.45 3.37
C GLU A 114 2.42 2.67 2.99
N SER A 115 1.92 3.85 3.26
CA SER A 115 2.54 5.09 2.78
C SER A 115 2.69 6.19 3.84
N GLY A 116 2.11 6.02 5.04
CA GLY A 116 1.96 7.13 5.98
C GLY A 116 1.13 8.28 5.40
N PHE A 117 0.19 7.98 4.51
CA PHE A 117 -0.64 8.93 3.75
C PHE A 117 0.13 9.77 2.72
N ASP A 118 1.33 9.35 2.32
CA ASP A 118 2.05 10.00 1.22
C ASP A 118 1.57 9.45 -0.13
N ARG A 119 0.80 10.25 -0.86
CA ARG A 119 0.31 9.91 -2.20
C ARG A 119 1.43 9.75 -3.26
N TRP A 120 2.61 10.26 -2.97
CA TRP A 120 3.78 10.20 -3.86
C TRP A 120 4.73 9.06 -3.52
N ALA A 121 4.46 8.32 -2.44
CA ALA A 121 5.30 7.22 -2.00
C ALA A 121 5.51 6.18 -3.12
N VAL A 122 6.77 5.77 -3.28
CA VAL A 122 7.16 4.68 -4.18
C VAL A 122 8.05 3.71 -3.40
N SER A 123 7.64 2.45 -3.32
CA SER A 123 8.44 1.42 -2.65
C SER A 123 9.59 0.92 -3.52
N SER A 124 10.54 0.22 -2.92
CA SER A 124 11.63 -0.45 -3.64
C SER A 124 11.13 -1.50 -4.64
N ALA A 125 9.96 -2.09 -4.41
CA ALA A 125 9.29 -3.01 -5.34
C ALA A 125 8.49 -2.29 -6.45
N GLY A 126 8.43 -0.95 -6.41
CA GLY A 126 7.73 -0.13 -7.40
C GLY A 126 6.25 0.08 -7.13
N ALA A 127 5.72 -0.31 -5.97
CA ALA A 127 4.36 0.03 -5.56
C ALA A 127 4.22 1.54 -5.36
N VAL A 128 3.04 2.12 -5.68
CA VAL A 128 2.86 3.57 -5.77
C VAL A 128 1.64 4.04 -4.98
N GLY A 129 1.80 5.18 -4.31
CA GLY A 129 0.73 6.00 -3.74
C GLY A 129 0.20 5.50 -2.40
N LEU A 130 -0.95 6.02 -2.01
CA LEU A 130 -1.55 5.88 -0.69
C LEU A 130 -1.69 4.42 -0.22
N MET A 131 -2.19 3.54 -1.07
CA MET A 131 -2.41 2.12 -0.80
C MET A 131 -1.33 1.22 -1.42
N GLN A 132 -0.21 1.80 -1.89
CA GLN A 132 0.91 1.07 -2.48
C GLN A 132 0.48 0.06 -3.56
N VAL A 133 -0.29 0.55 -4.52
CA VAL A 133 -0.79 -0.26 -5.63
C VAL A 133 0.33 -0.50 -6.65
N MET A 134 0.46 -1.74 -7.12
CA MET A 134 1.46 -2.10 -8.12
C MET A 134 1.11 -1.54 -9.50
N PRO A 135 2.09 -0.99 -10.26
CA PRO A 135 1.85 -0.32 -11.55
C PRO A 135 1.25 -1.19 -12.66
N PHE A 136 1.38 -2.50 -12.58
CA PHE A 136 0.76 -3.38 -13.56
C PHE A 136 -0.78 -3.31 -13.56
N TRP A 137 -1.40 -2.90 -12.43
CA TRP A 137 -2.85 -2.76 -12.34
C TRP A 137 -3.40 -1.69 -13.30
N PRO A 138 -2.97 -0.41 -13.23
CA PRO A 138 -3.42 0.57 -14.21
C PRO A 138 -3.06 0.19 -15.65
N GLU A 139 -1.88 -0.40 -15.90
CA GLU A 139 -1.48 -0.83 -17.24
C GLU A 139 -2.45 -1.86 -17.83
N GLN A 140 -2.85 -2.88 -17.04
CA GLN A 140 -3.85 -3.88 -17.47
C GLN A 140 -5.25 -3.30 -17.72
N LEU A 141 -5.55 -2.16 -17.11
CA LEU A 141 -6.82 -1.46 -17.26
C LEU A 141 -6.77 -0.37 -18.34
N GLY A 142 -5.67 -0.23 -19.06
CA GLY A 142 -5.45 0.81 -20.06
C GLY A 142 -5.28 2.22 -19.45
N MET A 143 -4.95 2.30 -18.17
CA MET A 143 -4.69 3.55 -17.45
C MET A 143 -3.18 3.80 -17.36
N ARG A 144 -2.80 5.06 -17.15
CA ARG A 144 -1.39 5.43 -17.02
C ARG A 144 -0.91 5.26 -15.58
N ARG A 145 0.35 4.88 -15.42
CA ARG A 145 0.99 4.67 -14.10
C ARG A 145 0.85 5.88 -13.16
N TYR A 146 0.89 7.10 -13.67
CA TYR A 146 0.76 8.31 -12.85
C TYR A 146 -0.63 8.43 -12.18
N GLU A 147 -1.66 7.72 -12.66
CA GLU A 147 -2.97 7.71 -12.00
C GLU A 147 -2.87 7.17 -10.57
N LEU A 148 -1.86 6.35 -10.28
CA LEU A 148 -1.61 5.84 -8.92
C LEU A 148 -1.14 6.92 -7.93
N THR A 149 -0.71 8.09 -8.38
CA THR A 149 -0.40 9.21 -7.49
C THR A 149 -1.63 10.09 -7.20
N ARG A 150 -2.76 9.80 -7.85
CA ARG A 150 -4.03 10.47 -7.58
C ARG A 150 -4.80 9.73 -6.50
N ILE A 151 -5.40 10.47 -5.59
CA ILE A 151 -6.08 9.93 -4.40
C ILE A 151 -7.18 8.94 -4.81
N VAL A 152 -8.16 9.41 -5.56
CA VAL A 152 -9.34 8.60 -5.90
C VAL A 152 -8.99 7.32 -6.68
N PRO A 153 -8.22 7.35 -7.79
CA PRO A 153 -7.85 6.13 -8.50
C PRO A 153 -7.06 5.13 -7.64
N ASN A 154 -6.14 5.63 -6.82
CA ASN A 154 -5.31 4.77 -5.96
C ASN A 154 -6.16 4.06 -4.90
N LEU A 155 -7.03 4.80 -4.19
CA LEU A 155 -7.91 4.22 -3.19
C LEU A 155 -8.92 3.24 -3.81
N HIS A 156 -9.52 3.57 -4.95
CA HIS A 156 -10.45 2.67 -5.63
C HIS A 156 -9.80 1.33 -5.97
N MET A 157 -8.61 1.36 -6.57
CA MET A 157 -7.88 0.14 -6.91
C MET A 157 -7.48 -0.63 -5.65
N GLY A 158 -6.87 0.03 -4.68
CA GLY A 158 -6.41 -0.61 -3.46
C GLY A 158 -7.54 -1.22 -2.64
N CYS A 159 -8.67 -0.51 -2.48
CA CYS A 159 -9.85 -1.02 -1.79
C CYS A 159 -10.51 -2.18 -2.55
N ALA A 160 -10.56 -2.14 -3.88
CA ALA A 160 -11.07 -3.25 -4.68
C ALA A 160 -10.22 -4.51 -4.50
N ILE A 161 -8.90 -4.38 -4.53
CA ILE A 161 -7.96 -5.49 -4.29
C ILE A 161 -8.11 -6.05 -2.87
N LEU A 162 -8.18 -5.17 -1.86
CA LEU A 162 -8.34 -5.61 -0.47
C LEU A 162 -9.68 -6.33 -0.25
N ARG A 163 -10.76 -5.81 -0.84
CA ARG A 163 -12.10 -6.43 -0.78
C ARG A 163 -12.10 -7.81 -1.41
N PHE A 164 -11.50 -7.95 -2.60
CA PHE A 164 -11.36 -9.24 -3.26
C PHE A 164 -10.65 -10.27 -2.36
N TYR A 165 -9.58 -9.88 -1.68
CA TYR A 165 -8.89 -10.80 -0.77
C TYR A 165 -9.70 -11.09 0.49
N LEU A 166 -10.46 -10.13 1.02
CA LEU A 166 -11.38 -10.38 2.14
C LEU A 166 -12.45 -11.42 1.77
N ASP A 167 -13.03 -11.31 0.57
CA ASP A 167 -14.01 -12.27 0.08
C ASP A 167 -13.36 -13.65 -0.12
N SER A 168 -12.22 -13.72 -0.77
CA SER A 168 -11.48 -14.96 -1.04
C SER A 168 -11.06 -15.68 0.24
N GLU A 169 -10.72 -14.95 1.30
CA GLU A 169 -10.30 -15.49 2.59
C GLU A 169 -11.45 -15.58 3.61
N ARG A 170 -12.71 -15.57 3.14
CA ARG A 170 -13.91 -15.72 3.99
C ARG A 170 -13.98 -14.71 5.13
N HIS A 171 -13.60 -13.47 4.85
CA HIS A 171 -13.54 -12.36 5.80
C HIS A 171 -12.47 -12.50 6.92
N ASP A 172 -11.51 -13.39 6.77
CA ASP A 172 -10.32 -13.42 7.61
C ASP A 172 -9.42 -12.26 7.24
N VAL A 173 -9.53 -11.17 8.02
CA VAL A 173 -8.79 -9.92 7.80
C VAL A 173 -7.28 -10.17 7.76
N ARG A 174 -6.75 -11.03 8.64
CA ARG A 174 -5.32 -11.32 8.71
C ARG A 174 -4.83 -11.95 7.40
N ARG A 175 -5.51 -12.98 6.93
CA ARG A 175 -5.18 -13.67 5.69
C ARG A 175 -5.34 -12.76 4.46
N ALA A 176 -6.39 -11.95 4.46
CA ALA A 176 -6.59 -10.97 3.40
C ALA A 176 -5.44 -9.96 3.31
N LEU A 177 -4.96 -9.47 4.46
CA LEU A 177 -3.81 -8.56 4.54
C LEU A 177 -2.50 -9.25 4.13
N GLU A 178 -2.29 -10.53 4.48
CA GLU A 178 -1.15 -11.30 3.99
C GLU A 178 -1.12 -11.38 2.46
N ARG A 179 -2.29 -11.63 1.85
CA ARG A 179 -2.44 -11.66 0.39
C ARG A 179 -2.25 -10.29 -0.25
N TYR A 180 -2.82 -9.26 0.36
CA TYR A 180 -2.71 -7.88 -0.10
C TYR A 180 -1.25 -7.45 -0.21
N ASN A 181 -0.46 -7.71 0.83
CA ASN A 181 0.96 -7.38 0.87
C ASN A 181 1.86 -8.41 0.15
N GLY A 182 1.31 -9.55 -0.29
CA GLY A 182 2.07 -10.62 -0.94
C GLY A 182 2.96 -11.43 0.00
N THR A 183 2.72 -11.40 1.31
CA THR A 183 3.53 -12.07 2.35
C THR A 183 2.77 -13.19 3.06
N VAL A 184 2.18 -14.10 2.28
CA VAL A 184 1.40 -15.21 2.80
C VAL A 184 2.19 -16.02 3.82
N GLY A 185 1.58 -16.25 5.01
CA GLY A 185 2.20 -16.95 6.14
C GLY A 185 3.08 -16.06 7.02
N ARG A 186 3.22 -14.76 6.74
CA ARG A 186 3.96 -13.82 7.58
C ARG A 186 3.01 -12.88 8.32
N ARG A 187 3.30 -12.64 9.58
CA ARG A 187 2.42 -11.86 10.47
C ARG A 187 2.81 -10.40 10.62
N ASP A 188 4.02 -10.02 10.23
CA ASP A 188 4.60 -8.69 10.48
C ASP A 188 3.73 -7.55 9.93
N TYR A 189 3.29 -7.67 8.68
CA TYR A 189 2.46 -6.67 8.04
C TYR A 189 1.02 -6.68 8.56
N PRO A 190 0.30 -7.83 8.57
CA PRO A 190 -1.05 -7.89 9.13
C PRO A 190 -1.13 -7.38 10.58
N ASP A 191 -0.16 -7.74 11.42
CA ASP A 191 -0.15 -7.30 12.83
C ASP A 191 0.00 -5.79 12.94
N ARG A 192 0.86 -5.16 12.14
CA ARG A 192 0.99 -3.69 12.11
C ARG A 192 -0.32 -3.02 11.71
N VAL A 193 -0.96 -3.49 10.65
CA VAL A 193 -2.24 -2.92 10.19
C VAL A 193 -3.32 -3.10 11.26
N ILE A 194 -3.48 -4.31 11.82
CA ILE A 194 -4.50 -4.59 12.84
C ILE A 194 -4.28 -3.75 14.10
N VAL A 195 -3.04 -3.59 14.54
CA VAL A 195 -2.72 -2.71 15.69
C VAL A 195 -3.09 -1.27 15.38
N ARG A 196 -2.72 -0.73 14.22
CA ARG A 196 -3.08 0.65 13.84
C ARG A 196 -4.59 0.83 13.73
N TRP A 197 -5.28 -0.14 13.17
CA TRP A 197 -6.74 -0.14 13.09
C TRP A 197 -7.38 -0.09 14.48
N THR A 198 -7.04 -1.05 15.36
CA THR A 198 -7.73 -1.22 16.64
C THR A 198 -7.33 -0.20 17.71
N THR A 199 -6.14 0.43 17.60
CA THR A 199 -5.66 1.39 18.61
C THR A 199 -5.81 2.85 18.20
N TYR A 200 -5.74 3.16 16.91
CA TYR A 200 -5.75 4.55 16.45
C TYR A 200 -6.92 4.88 15.52
N TRP A 201 -7.21 4.05 14.53
CA TRP A 201 -8.21 4.33 13.50
C TRP A 201 -9.60 3.75 13.81
N HIS A 202 -9.76 3.06 14.96
CA HIS A 202 -11.08 2.58 15.40
C HIS A 202 -12.03 3.75 15.71
N GLY A 203 -13.32 3.44 15.87
CA GLY A 203 -14.36 4.40 16.25
C GLY A 203 -15.16 4.98 15.08
N ALA A 204 -14.79 4.61 13.84
CA ALA A 204 -15.56 4.94 12.65
C ALA A 204 -16.18 3.71 11.98
N ASP A 205 -15.87 2.51 12.47
CA ASP A 205 -16.25 1.24 11.84
C ASP A 205 -17.74 0.93 11.94
N ASP A 206 -18.43 1.57 12.88
CA ASP A 206 -19.87 1.41 13.11
C ASP A 206 -20.72 2.46 12.38
N LEU A 207 -20.08 3.45 11.75
CA LEU A 207 -20.79 4.47 10.98
C LEU A 207 -21.44 3.84 9.75
N GLY A 208 -22.75 4.05 9.59
CA GLY A 208 -23.50 3.51 8.46
C GLY A 208 -23.94 2.05 8.61
N ARG A 209 -23.59 1.36 9.70
CA ARG A 209 -24.21 0.07 10.03
C ARG A 209 -25.57 0.29 10.63
N ALA A 210 -26.63 -0.26 10.01
CA ALA A 210 -27.93 -0.32 10.66
C ALA A 210 -27.75 -0.99 12.05
N PRO A 211 -28.38 -0.45 13.13
CA PRO A 211 -28.27 -1.05 14.44
C PRO A 211 -28.68 -2.53 14.36
N VAL A 212 -27.76 -3.42 14.73
CA VAL A 212 -28.06 -4.84 14.87
C VAL A 212 -29.13 -4.94 15.93
N LYS A 213 -30.36 -5.33 15.56
CA LYS A 213 -31.41 -5.60 16.55
C LYS A 213 -30.89 -6.67 17.49
N PRO A 214 -30.89 -6.42 18.83
CA PRO A 214 -30.57 -7.46 19.77
C PRO A 214 -31.63 -8.56 19.62
N SER A 215 -31.17 -9.79 19.36
CA SER A 215 -31.97 -11.01 19.37
C SER A 215 -32.40 -11.39 20.74
#